data_1bfd06c37c0e2a3b5cdc23c81a4377b4
#
_entry.id   1bfd06c37c0e2a3b5cdc23c81a4377b4
#
_cell.length_a   1.000
_cell.length_b   1.000
_cell.length_c   1.000
_cell.angle_alpha   90.00
_cell.angle_beta   90.00
_cell.angle_gamma   90.00
#
_symmetry.space_group_name_H-M   'P 1'
#
loop_
_entity.id
_entity.type
_entity.pdbx_description
1 polymer ?
#
loop_
_entity_poly.entity_id
_entity_poly.type
_entity_poly.pdbx_seq_one_letter_code
_entity_poly.pdbx_strand_id
1 'polypeptide(L)'
;MNSRKEELEKFRKLNGPLIDVRSPGEYYKGHMPNSINIPLFDNEERSIVGTVYKNYGRQEAVIKGLEFLSIKIENIINKLFEVINDHQLTSHNSQFIDPTLKIYCARGGMRSQSICWLLEKYNHKSVTLKNGYKSYRKWTLDSFNKKWKIVVMGGKTGTGKTKILKLLRDNNYQIIDLEGLASHRGSTFGGLGMKAQPSNEQFENTIAEELKGFIKNKKIFVEAESANIGKCKIPHEFFSQMKTAERVEIKKSESNRLEELIKTYSIFEEKDLIEAVLRIKKRLGPQRTTIAIESIKNKDWESVCKSVLEYYDKCYDYEKTGANNIKTLDMTDIFDDQTTLRLIKEYMKS
;
A
#
# COMPACT_ATOMS: atom_id res chain seq x y z
N MET A 1 -29.54 7.62 21.29
CA MET A 1 -28.58 6.67 20.75
C MET A 1 -27.19 6.97 21.32
N ASN A 2 -26.77 6.27 22.37
CA ASN A 2 -25.44 6.40 22.95
C ASN A 2 -24.60 5.16 22.64
N SER A 3 -24.33 4.91 21.36
CA SER A 3 -23.37 3.87 21.00
C SER A 3 -21.99 4.23 21.58
N ARG A 4 -21.33 3.25 22.17
CA ARG A 4 -19.99 3.41 22.73
C ARG A 4 -19.02 3.89 21.63
N LYS A 5 -18.38 5.06 21.85
CA LYS A 5 -17.37 5.62 20.97
C LYS A 5 -16.00 5.43 21.59
N GLU A 6 -15.07 4.93 20.79
CA GLU A 6 -13.69 4.75 21.23
C GLU A 6 -12.71 5.61 20.43
N GLU A 7 -11.69 6.10 21.09
CA GLU A 7 -10.54 6.72 20.41
C GLU A 7 -9.78 5.68 19.58
N LEU A 8 -9.09 6.12 18.54
CA LEU A 8 -8.46 5.25 17.53
C LEU A 8 -7.58 4.15 18.16
N GLU A 9 -6.76 4.48 19.16
CA GLU A 9 -5.84 3.53 19.79
C GLU A 9 -6.58 2.43 20.58
N LYS A 10 -7.63 2.79 21.30
CA LYS A 10 -8.47 1.81 22.01
C LYS A 10 -9.30 0.99 21.03
N PHE A 11 -9.89 1.66 20.02
CA PHE A 11 -10.68 1.03 18.98
C PHE A 11 -9.90 -0.08 18.23
N ARG A 12 -8.64 0.16 17.90
CA ARG A 12 -7.77 -0.81 17.22
C ARG A 12 -7.45 -2.05 18.06
N LYS A 13 -7.32 -1.88 19.39
CA LYS A 13 -6.97 -2.97 20.33
C LYS A 13 -8.11 -3.94 20.61
N LEU A 14 -9.34 -3.56 20.28
CA LEU A 14 -10.48 -4.45 20.45
C LEU A 14 -10.40 -5.64 19.51
N ASN A 15 -10.73 -6.83 20.01
CA ASN A 15 -10.84 -8.02 19.20
C ASN A 15 -12.19 -8.04 18.48
N GLY A 16 -12.17 -8.34 17.20
CA GLY A 16 -13.36 -8.45 16.36
C GLY A 16 -13.20 -7.79 14.99
N PRO A 17 -14.12 -8.04 14.07
CA PRO A 17 -14.07 -7.56 12.71
C PRO A 17 -14.20 -6.04 12.63
N LEU A 18 -13.57 -5.47 11.61
CA LEU A 18 -13.56 -4.04 11.32
C LEU A 18 -14.44 -3.74 10.12
N ILE A 19 -15.50 -2.96 10.32
CA ILE A 19 -16.54 -2.68 9.33
C ILE A 19 -16.52 -1.21 8.91
N ASP A 20 -16.41 -0.99 7.60
CA ASP A 20 -16.59 0.33 6.99
C ASP A 20 -17.99 0.44 6.41
N VAL A 21 -18.83 1.32 6.98
CA VAL A 21 -20.19 1.56 6.50
C VAL A 21 -20.30 2.75 5.55
N ARG A 22 -19.19 3.24 5.02
CA ARG A 22 -19.18 4.27 3.98
C ARG A 22 -19.56 3.68 2.63
N SER A 23 -19.87 4.54 1.67
CA SER A 23 -20.19 4.10 0.31
C SER A 23 -18.97 3.41 -0.35
N PRO A 24 -19.21 2.54 -1.36
CA PRO A 24 -18.11 1.86 -2.06
C PRO A 24 -17.07 2.84 -2.62
N GLY A 25 -17.47 3.98 -3.16
CA GLY A 25 -16.54 5.00 -3.67
C GLY A 25 -15.69 5.65 -2.57
N GLU A 26 -16.28 5.91 -1.38
CA GLU A 26 -15.53 6.37 -0.21
C GLU A 26 -14.51 5.30 0.24
N TYR A 27 -14.88 4.03 0.20
CA TYR A 27 -14.02 2.90 0.56
C TYR A 27 -12.88 2.71 -0.45
N TYR A 28 -13.17 2.70 -1.75
CA TYR A 28 -12.15 2.58 -2.81
C TYR A 28 -11.13 3.71 -2.80
N LYS A 29 -11.57 4.91 -2.45
CA LYS A 29 -10.67 6.06 -2.31
C LYS A 29 -9.63 5.85 -1.21
N GLY A 30 -10.01 5.17 -0.12
CA GLY A 30 -9.14 4.80 0.97
C GLY A 30 -9.93 4.35 2.18
N HIS A 31 -9.43 3.32 2.86
CA HIS A 31 -10.06 2.70 4.02
C HIS A 31 -9.01 2.27 5.04
N MET A 32 -9.43 1.94 6.25
CA MET A 32 -8.54 1.31 7.23
C MET A 32 -8.20 -0.10 6.72
N PRO A 33 -6.91 -0.48 6.59
CA PRO A 33 -6.54 -1.83 6.17
C PRO A 33 -7.26 -2.92 6.95
N ASN A 34 -7.59 -4.01 6.26
CA ASN A 34 -8.36 -5.14 6.78
C ASN A 34 -9.82 -4.81 7.19
N SER A 35 -10.37 -3.65 6.80
CA SER A 35 -11.80 -3.40 6.98
C SER A 35 -12.62 -4.04 5.87
N ILE A 36 -13.82 -4.50 6.24
CA ILE A 36 -14.82 -5.05 5.33
C ILE A 36 -15.82 -3.93 5.02
N ASN A 37 -16.07 -3.67 3.74
CA ASN A 37 -17.06 -2.67 3.37
C ASN A 37 -18.48 -3.26 3.36
N ILE A 38 -19.30 -2.81 4.29
CA ILE A 38 -20.76 -3.08 4.32
C ILE A 38 -21.45 -1.71 4.26
N PRO A 39 -21.65 -1.16 3.06
CA PRO A 39 -22.11 0.21 2.89
C PRO A 39 -23.56 0.38 3.31
N LEU A 40 -23.82 1.42 4.11
CA LEU A 40 -25.18 1.84 4.46
C LEU A 40 -25.91 2.44 3.24
N PHE A 41 -25.14 3.11 2.39
CA PHE A 41 -25.59 3.73 1.14
C PHE A 41 -24.61 3.37 0.03
N ASP A 42 -25.09 3.13 -1.17
CA ASP A 42 -24.27 3.12 -2.36
C ASP A 42 -23.76 4.54 -2.71
N ASN A 43 -23.06 4.70 -3.84
CA ASN A 43 -22.47 5.99 -4.20
C ASN A 43 -23.52 7.03 -4.55
N GLU A 44 -24.59 6.64 -5.24
CA GLU A 44 -25.65 7.51 -5.70
C GLU A 44 -26.52 7.97 -4.53
N GLU A 45 -27.00 7.06 -3.71
CA GLU A 45 -27.74 7.35 -2.49
C GLU A 45 -26.95 8.24 -1.54
N ARG A 46 -25.63 7.94 -1.38
CA ARG A 46 -24.72 8.75 -0.57
C ARG A 46 -24.65 10.19 -1.10
N SER A 47 -24.63 10.37 -2.42
CA SER A 47 -24.65 11.69 -3.07
C SER A 47 -25.94 12.43 -2.82
N ILE A 48 -27.07 11.75 -3.00
CA ILE A 48 -28.42 12.30 -2.78
C ILE A 48 -28.59 12.75 -1.33
N VAL A 49 -28.33 11.85 -0.35
CA VAL A 49 -28.44 12.19 1.08
C VAL A 49 -27.50 13.35 1.45
N GLY A 50 -26.30 13.40 0.86
CA GLY A 50 -25.35 14.49 1.06
C GLY A 50 -25.84 15.84 0.54
N THR A 51 -26.50 15.85 -0.62
CA THR A 51 -27.12 17.02 -1.24
C THR A 51 -28.30 17.52 -0.43
N VAL A 52 -29.18 16.59 0.01
CA VAL A 52 -30.32 16.91 0.89
C VAL A 52 -29.82 17.52 2.19
N TYR A 53 -28.76 16.96 2.80
CA TYR A 53 -28.17 17.50 4.03
C TYR A 53 -27.68 18.95 3.85
N LYS A 54 -27.04 19.22 2.70
CA LYS A 54 -26.49 20.56 2.40
C LYS A 54 -27.61 21.62 2.17
N ASN A 55 -28.69 21.22 1.47
CA ASN A 55 -29.71 22.14 1.02
C ASN A 55 -30.87 22.31 2.02
N TYR A 56 -31.23 21.23 2.71
CA TYR A 56 -32.44 21.16 3.55
C TYR A 56 -32.14 20.81 5.01
N GLY A 57 -30.86 20.51 5.35
CA GLY A 57 -30.44 20.25 6.69
C GLY A 57 -30.56 18.78 7.14
N ARG A 58 -30.34 18.57 8.44
CA ARG A 58 -30.19 17.24 9.03
C ARG A 58 -31.46 16.41 8.99
N GLN A 59 -32.61 17.00 9.29
CA GLN A 59 -33.88 16.26 9.44
C GLN A 59 -34.28 15.63 8.10
N GLU A 60 -34.30 16.39 7.04
CA GLU A 60 -34.65 15.92 5.69
C GLU A 60 -33.67 14.85 5.18
N ALA A 61 -32.39 15.05 5.46
CA ALA A 61 -31.37 14.03 5.10
C ALA A 61 -31.58 12.70 5.86
N VAL A 62 -32.05 12.74 7.08
CA VAL A 62 -32.38 11.52 7.87
C VAL A 62 -33.56 10.82 7.27
N ILE A 63 -34.66 11.55 6.93
CA ILE A 63 -35.84 10.99 6.28
C ILE A 63 -35.44 10.30 4.98
N LYS A 64 -34.70 11.02 4.12
CA LYS A 64 -34.23 10.46 2.85
C LYS A 64 -33.31 9.25 3.01
N GLY A 65 -32.46 9.27 4.00
CA GLY A 65 -31.60 8.13 4.33
C GLY A 65 -32.38 6.91 4.82
N LEU A 66 -33.47 7.11 5.58
CA LEU A 66 -34.35 6.03 6.04
C LEU A 66 -35.15 5.40 4.88
N GLU A 67 -35.58 6.19 3.91
CA GLU A 67 -36.23 5.68 2.69
C GLU A 67 -35.31 4.67 1.97
N PHE A 68 -34.06 5.00 1.72
CA PHE A 68 -33.11 4.09 1.10
C PHE A 68 -32.79 2.87 1.97
N LEU A 69 -32.66 3.09 3.27
CA LEU A 69 -32.28 2.03 4.20
C LEU A 69 -33.39 1.00 4.38
N SER A 70 -34.66 1.41 4.36
CA SER A 70 -35.81 0.51 4.57
C SER A 70 -35.83 -0.66 3.59
N ILE A 71 -35.36 -0.46 2.38
CA ILE A 71 -35.36 -1.48 1.30
C ILE A 71 -34.26 -2.52 1.48
N LYS A 72 -33.13 -2.15 2.12
CA LYS A 72 -31.91 -2.99 2.14
C LYS A 72 -31.38 -3.35 3.53
N ILE A 73 -32.10 -2.93 4.58
CA ILE A 73 -31.63 -3.15 5.96
C ILE A 73 -31.46 -4.64 6.28
N GLU A 74 -32.35 -5.49 5.80
CA GLU A 74 -32.29 -6.95 5.99
C GLU A 74 -30.99 -7.52 5.38
N ASN A 75 -30.66 -7.13 4.15
CA ASN A 75 -29.44 -7.58 3.50
C ASN A 75 -28.16 -7.09 4.24
N ILE A 76 -28.18 -5.86 4.77
CA ILE A 76 -27.08 -5.33 5.58
C ILE A 76 -26.90 -6.15 6.86
N ILE A 77 -27.99 -6.48 7.54
CA ILE A 77 -27.97 -7.31 8.77
C ILE A 77 -27.40 -8.70 8.46
N ASN A 78 -27.88 -9.35 7.40
CA ASN A 78 -27.43 -10.67 7.00
C ASN A 78 -25.92 -10.68 6.73
N LYS A 79 -25.39 -9.69 5.99
CA LYS A 79 -23.95 -9.54 5.77
C LYS A 79 -23.17 -9.32 7.06
N LEU A 80 -23.70 -8.57 8.01
CA LEU A 80 -23.06 -8.37 9.32
C LEU A 80 -22.99 -9.69 10.10
N PHE A 81 -24.04 -10.51 10.05
CA PHE A 81 -24.05 -11.81 10.71
C PHE A 81 -23.10 -12.82 10.03
N GLU A 82 -23.02 -12.83 8.70
CA GLU A 82 -22.01 -13.61 7.98
C GLU A 82 -20.60 -13.28 8.47
N VAL A 83 -20.25 -11.99 8.57
CA VAL A 83 -18.92 -11.56 9.06
C VAL A 83 -18.68 -11.96 10.52
N ILE A 84 -19.72 -11.93 11.38
CA ILE A 84 -19.60 -12.37 12.78
C ILE A 84 -19.30 -13.87 12.83
N ASN A 85 -20.06 -14.67 12.07
CA ASN A 85 -19.93 -16.12 12.03
C ASN A 85 -18.56 -16.54 11.48
N ASP A 86 -18.12 -15.94 10.37
CA ASP A 86 -16.79 -16.20 9.79
C ASP A 86 -15.66 -15.88 10.76
N HIS A 87 -15.78 -14.77 11.49
CA HIS A 87 -14.78 -14.40 12.49
C HIS A 87 -14.75 -15.39 13.66
N GLN A 88 -15.88 -15.92 14.09
CA GLN A 88 -15.95 -16.93 15.14
C GLN A 88 -15.33 -18.25 14.71
N LEU A 89 -15.54 -18.68 13.47
CA LEU A 89 -14.99 -19.91 12.90
C LEU A 89 -13.48 -19.85 12.71
N THR A 90 -12.92 -18.67 12.36
CA THR A 90 -11.49 -18.51 12.08
C THR A 90 -10.64 -18.20 13.31
N SER A 91 -11.26 -17.78 14.42
CA SER A 91 -10.55 -17.54 15.67
C SER A 91 -10.30 -18.87 16.40
N HIS A 92 -9.09 -19.43 16.24
CA HIS A 92 -8.65 -20.69 16.88
C HIS A 92 -8.56 -20.65 18.42
N ASN A 93 -8.94 -19.58 19.07
CA ASN A 93 -9.00 -19.52 20.53
C ASN A 93 -10.38 -19.97 21.02
N SER A 94 -10.42 -21.16 21.57
CA SER A 94 -11.56 -21.89 22.14
C SER A 94 -12.26 -21.26 23.37
N GLN A 95 -12.11 -19.96 23.58
CA GLN A 95 -12.99 -19.21 24.47
C GLN A 95 -13.97 -18.43 23.60
N PHE A 96 -15.25 -18.80 23.68
CA PHE A 96 -16.41 -18.10 23.07
C PHE A 96 -16.55 -16.67 23.60
N ILE A 97 -15.58 -15.82 23.25
CA ILE A 97 -15.72 -14.39 23.51
C ILE A 97 -16.43 -13.81 22.32
N ASP A 98 -17.67 -13.40 22.51
CA ASP A 98 -18.47 -12.69 21.52
C ASP A 98 -17.66 -11.47 20.98
N PRO A 99 -17.29 -11.46 19.67
CA PRO A 99 -16.42 -10.44 19.15
C PRO A 99 -17.06 -9.06 19.20
N THR A 100 -16.29 -8.03 19.52
CA THR A 100 -16.77 -6.66 19.46
C THR A 100 -16.64 -6.11 18.04
N LEU A 101 -17.75 -5.89 17.34
CA LEU A 101 -17.73 -5.30 16.01
C LEU A 101 -17.23 -3.85 16.08
N LYS A 102 -16.18 -3.58 15.32
CA LYS A 102 -15.57 -2.26 15.20
C LYS A 102 -16.12 -1.56 13.96
N ILE A 103 -16.96 -0.55 14.14
CA ILE A 103 -17.69 0.08 13.04
C ILE A 103 -17.26 1.52 12.88
N TYR A 104 -16.99 1.92 11.66
CA TYR A 104 -16.70 3.31 11.38
C TYR A 104 -17.40 3.82 10.11
N CYS A 105 -17.67 5.13 10.11
CA CYS A 105 -18.04 5.89 8.93
C CYS A 105 -17.11 7.09 8.78
N ALA A 106 -17.40 8.03 7.89
CA ALA A 106 -16.50 9.16 7.60
C ALA A 106 -16.13 10.00 8.83
N ARG A 107 -17.09 10.28 9.72
CA ARG A 107 -16.92 11.19 10.87
C ARG A 107 -17.42 10.62 12.20
N GLY A 108 -17.67 9.31 12.33
CA GLY A 108 -18.20 8.69 13.55
C GLY A 108 -19.59 9.20 13.93
N GLY A 109 -20.38 9.55 12.93
CA GLY A 109 -21.74 10.09 13.09
C GLY A 109 -22.82 9.04 12.91
N MET A 110 -24.00 9.48 12.44
CA MET A 110 -25.22 8.67 12.40
C MET A 110 -25.06 7.35 11.67
N ARG A 111 -24.36 7.31 10.53
CA ARG A 111 -24.19 6.07 9.73
C ARG A 111 -23.62 4.89 10.56
N SER A 112 -22.53 5.10 11.30
CA SER A 112 -21.97 4.05 12.15
C SER A 112 -22.75 3.83 13.42
N GLN A 113 -23.35 4.87 13.99
CA GLN A 113 -24.14 4.78 15.23
C GLN A 113 -25.46 4.01 15.01
N SER A 114 -26.12 4.17 13.87
CA SER A 114 -27.36 3.43 13.58
C SER A 114 -27.11 1.92 13.45
N ILE A 115 -25.99 1.52 12.82
CA ILE A 115 -25.62 0.10 12.74
C ILE A 115 -25.25 -0.45 14.12
N CYS A 116 -24.51 0.29 14.96
CA CYS A 116 -24.26 -0.16 16.33
C CYS A 116 -25.55 -0.31 17.13
N TRP A 117 -26.45 0.66 17.05
CA TRP A 117 -27.75 0.58 17.74
C TRP A 117 -28.55 -0.65 17.29
N LEU A 118 -28.53 -0.96 15.98
CA LEU A 118 -29.21 -2.11 15.43
C LEU A 118 -28.59 -3.42 15.96
N LEU A 119 -27.28 -3.55 15.96
CA LEU A 119 -26.56 -4.71 16.48
C LEU A 119 -26.81 -4.95 17.98
N GLU A 120 -26.93 -3.88 18.77
CA GLU A 120 -27.31 -3.97 20.17
C GLU A 120 -28.71 -4.62 20.37
N LYS A 121 -29.65 -4.38 19.44
CA LYS A 121 -30.98 -5.04 19.45
C LYS A 121 -30.93 -6.53 19.18
N TYR A 122 -29.87 -6.98 18.52
CA TYR A 122 -29.56 -8.39 18.32
C TYR A 122 -28.56 -8.96 19.33
N ASN A 123 -28.32 -8.25 20.45
CA ASN A 123 -27.38 -8.62 21.51
C ASN A 123 -25.92 -8.76 21.09
N HIS A 124 -25.51 -8.13 19.99
CA HIS A 124 -24.11 -8.10 19.57
C HIS A 124 -23.38 -6.87 20.08
N LYS A 125 -22.18 -7.08 20.63
CA LYS A 125 -21.31 -6.00 21.09
C LYS A 125 -20.75 -5.24 19.92
N SER A 126 -20.89 -3.94 19.93
CA SER A 126 -20.33 -3.06 18.88
C SER A 126 -19.85 -1.72 19.43
N VAL A 127 -18.89 -1.14 18.73
CA VAL A 127 -18.34 0.17 19.06
C VAL A 127 -18.10 1.00 17.81
N THR A 128 -18.18 2.32 17.93
CA THR A 128 -17.87 3.22 16.81
C THR A 128 -16.54 3.93 17.05
N LEU A 129 -15.82 4.20 15.94
CA LEU A 129 -14.63 5.02 15.96
C LEU A 129 -15.01 6.51 16.17
N LYS A 130 -14.50 7.14 17.22
CA LYS A 130 -14.68 8.58 17.45
C LYS A 130 -14.06 9.39 16.31
N ASN A 131 -14.81 10.32 15.76
CA ASN A 131 -14.49 11.08 14.56
C ASN A 131 -14.29 10.24 13.28
N GLY A 132 -14.55 8.93 13.33
CA GLY A 132 -14.57 8.01 12.19
C GLY A 132 -13.27 7.99 11.40
N TYR A 133 -13.39 7.69 10.11
CA TYR A 133 -12.25 7.62 9.19
C TYR A 133 -11.41 8.92 9.15
N LYS A 134 -12.02 10.08 9.41
CA LYS A 134 -11.28 11.34 9.50
C LYS A 134 -10.20 11.31 10.58
N SER A 135 -10.47 10.69 11.73
CA SER A 135 -9.46 10.56 12.80
C SER A 135 -8.33 9.61 12.41
N TYR A 136 -8.67 8.53 11.71
CA TYR A 136 -7.68 7.61 11.15
C TYR A 136 -6.77 8.31 10.13
N ARG A 137 -7.33 9.06 9.18
CA ARG A 137 -6.54 9.82 8.20
C ARG A 137 -5.64 10.86 8.84
N LYS A 138 -6.11 11.55 9.88
CA LYS A 138 -5.26 12.45 10.64
C LYS A 138 -4.06 11.70 11.22
N TRP A 139 -4.30 10.57 11.89
CA TRP A 139 -3.24 9.73 12.44
C TRP A 139 -2.26 9.24 11.35
N THR A 140 -2.76 8.82 10.18
CA THR A 140 -1.95 8.43 9.02
C THR A 140 -0.97 9.54 8.62
N LEU A 141 -1.48 10.74 8.39
CA LEU A 141 -0.66 11.88 7.98
C LEU A 141 0.32 12.30 9.08
N ASP A 142 -0.12 12.32 10.34
CA ASP A 142 0.74 12.63 11.49
C ASP A 142 1.89 11.62 11.65
N SER A 143 1.74 10.37 11.18
CA SER A 143 2.80 9.35 11.24
C SER A 143 4.01 9.69 10.38
N PHE A 144 3.83 10.39 9.26
CA PHE A 144 4.90 10.80 8.34
C PHE A 144 5.71 11.99 8.86
N ASN A 145 5.14 12.79 9.76
CA ASN A 145 5.83 13.90 10.42
C ASN A 145 6.79 13.43 11.55
N LYS A 146 6.69 12.17 11.97
CA LYS A 146 7.62 11.61 12.95
C LYS A 146 8.99 11.43 12.32
N LYS A 147 10.06 11.66 13.10
CA LYS A 147 11.42 11.36 12.66
C LYS A 147 11.68 9.86 12.70
N TRP A 148 12.08 9.30 11.57
CA TRP A 148 12.43 7.90 11.39
C TRP A 148 13.91 7.74 11.06
N LYS A 149 14.53 6.64 11.49
CA LYS A 149 15.91 6.30 11.11
C LYS A 149 15.90 5.53 9.79
N ILE A 150 15.75 6.23 8.68
CA ILE A 150 15.65 5.65 7.36
C ILE A 150 17.03 5.33 6.80
N VAL A 151 17.16 4.17 6.17
CA VAL A 151 18.27 3.77 5.31
C VAL A 151 17.69 3.49 3.92
N VAL A 152 18.10 4.26 2.93
CA VAL A 152 17.63 4.10 1.56
C VAL A 152 18.53 3.10 0.83
N MET A 153 17.95 2.02 0.36
CA MET A 153 18.64 1.00 -0.44
C MET A 153 18.57 1.35 -1.92
N GLY A 154 19.68 1.84 -2.43
CA GLY A 154 19.90 2.15 -3.84
C GLY A 154 20.50 0.98 -4.61
N GLY A 155 20.57 1.14 -5.90
CA GLY A 155 21.15 0.18 -6.84
C GLY A 155 20.40 0.23 -8.16
N LYS A 156 21.15 0.10 -9.25
CA LYS A 156 20.60 0.11 -10.61
C LYS A 156 19.55 -0.98 -10.81
N THR A 157 18.76 -0.88 -11.85
CA THR A 157 17.75 -1.89 -12.20
C THR A 157 18.40 -3.29 -12.33
N GLY A 158 17.76 -4.32 -11.77
CA GLY A 158 18.28 -5.70 -11.77
C GLY A 158 19.28 -6.02 -10.65
N THR A 159 19.59 -5.09 -9.74
CA THR A 159 20.50 -5.40 -8.60
C THR A 159 19.84 -6.24 -7.49
N GLY A 160 18.54 -6.50 -7.56
CA GLY A 160 17.84 -7.36 -6.60
C GLY A 160 17.46 -6.68 -5.28
N LYS A 161 17.30 -5.34 -5.27
CA LYS A 161 16.88 -4.58 -4.07
C LYS A 161 15.71 -5.19 -3.34
N THR A 162 14.62 -5.49 -4.05
CA THR A 162 13.40 -6.05 -3.48
C THR A 162 13.64 -7.44 -2.85
N LYS A 163 14.51 -8.27 -3.47
CA LYS A 163 14.90 -9.57 -2.91
C LYS A 163 15.67 -9.38 -1.60
N ILE A 164 16.59 -8.41 -1.57
CA ILE A 164 17.36 -8.09 -0.36
C ILE A 164 16.45 -7.53 0.74
N LEU A 165 15.49 -6.67 0.43
CA LEU A 165 14.51 -6.19 1.41
C LEU A 165 13.67 -7.31 2.00
N LYS A 166 13.21 -8.27 1.18
CA LYS A 166 12.52 -9.46 1.67
C LYS A 166 13.39 -10.28 2.60
N LEU A 167 14.65 -10.52 2.22
CA LEU A 167 15.62 -11.22 3.06
C LEU A 167 15.82 -10.52 4.42
N LEU A 168 15.88 -9.18 4.43
CA LEU A 168 15.95 -8.39 5.66
C LEU A 168 14.68 -8.54 6.50
N ARG A 169 13.49 -8.51 5.89
CA ARG A 169 12.21 -8.73 6.57
C ARG A 169 12.19 -10.10 7.27
N ASP A 170 12.59 -11.14 6.55
CA ASP A 170 12.65 -12.53 7.08
C ASP A 170 13.64 -12.68 8.25
N ASN A 171 14.60 -11.75 8.35
CA ASN A 171 15.56 -11.66 9.44
C ASN A 171 15.21 -10.59 10.49
N ASN A 172 13.94 -10.21 10.62
CA ASN A 172 13.39 -9.28 11.62
C ASN A 172 13.93 -7.84 11.55
N TYR A 173 14.39 -7.40 10.39
CA TYR A 173 14.67 -5.99 10.15
C TYR A 173 13.39 -5.24 9.77
N GLN A 174 13.32 -3.97 10.14
CA GLN A 174 12.22 -3.11 9.74
C GLN A 174 12.42 -2.66 8.30
N ILE A 175 11.48 -2.99 7.43
CA ILE A 175 11.54 -2.62 6.02
C ILE A 175 10.19 -2.04 5.56
N ILE A 176 10.22 -1.12 4.60
CA ILE A 176 9.05 -0.72 3.83
C ILE A 176 9.34 -1.04 2.37
N ASP A 177 8.57 -1.96 1.81
CA ASP A 177 8.57 -2.34 0.39
C ASP A 177 7.61 -1.39 -0.36
N LEU A 178 8.12 -0.23 -0.75
CA LEU A 178 7.31 0.80 -1.42
C LEU A 178 6.78 0.32 -2.77
N GLU A 179 7.57 -0.42 -3.54
CA GLU A 179 7.15 -1.01 -4.81
C GLU A 179 6.01 -2.01 -4.60
N GLY A 180 6.15 -2.91 -3.63
CA GLY A 180 5.12 -3.88 -3.28
C GLY A 180 3.82 -3.22 -2.80
N LEU A 181 3.90 -2.21 -1.93
CA LEU A 181 2.75 -1.44 -1.45
C LEU A 181 2.07 -0.64 -2.56
N ALA A 182 2.83 -0.14 -3.54
CA ALA A 182 2.31 0.55 -4.71
C ALA A 182 1.78 -0.40 -5.79
N SER A 183 1.98 -1.71 -5.67
CA SER A 183 1.76 -2.68 -6.74
C SER A 183 2.44 -2.27 -8.06
N HIS A 184 3.72 -1.83 -7.99
CA HIS A 184 4.44 -1.32 -9.15
C HIS A 184 5.95 -1.28 -8.88
N ARG A 185 6.78 -1.86 -9.75
CA ARG A 185 8.25 -1.99 -9.61
C ARG A 185 9.02 -0.73 -10.04
N GLY A 186 8.51 0.46 -9.80
CA GLY A 186 9.20 1.74 -10.08
C GLY A 186 9.44 2.06 -11.57
N SER A 187 9.67 1.08 -12.41
CA SER A 187 9.98 1.24 -13.84
C SER A 187 8.75 1.26 -14.74
N THR A 188 8.91 1.59 -16.03
CA THR A 188 7.80 1.53 -17.01
C THR A 188 7.24 0.13 -17.21
N PHE A 189 8.07 -0.90 -17.00
CA PHE A 189 7.65 -2.30 -16.96
C PHE A 189 7.10 -2.71 -15.58
N GLY A 190 7.16 -1.81 -14.62
CA GLY A 190 6.88 -2.10 -13.21
C GLY A 190 5.45 -2.56 -12.92
N GLY A 191 4.50 -2.23 -13.79
CA GLY A 191 3.12 -2.68 -13.67
C GLY A 191 2.82 -4.07 -14.22
N LEU A 192 3.76 -4.67 -14.99
CA LEU A 192 3.54 -5.98 -15.59
C LEU A 192 3.37 -7.07 -14.53
N GLY A 193 2.28 -7.84 -14.65
CA GLY A 193 1.95 -8.92 -13.70
C GLY A 193 1.61 -8.45 -12.28
N MET A 194 1.46 -7.15 -12.06
CA MET A 194 1.06 -6.59 -10.76
C MET A 194 -0.46 -6.36 -10.73
N LYS A 195 -1.02 -6.38 -9.52
CA LYS A 195 -2.41 -5.96 -9.29
C LYS A 195 -2.59 -4.47 -9.63
N ALA A 196 -3.83 -4.03 -9.80
CA ALA A 196 -4.12 -2.61 -9.96
C ALA A 196 -3.52 -1.80 -8.78
N GLN A 197 -2.89 -0.68 -9.12
CA GLN A 197 -2.33 0.21 -8.12
C GLN A 197 -3.42 0.76 -7.19
N PRO A 198 -3.16 0.86 -5.88
CA PRO A 198 -4.08 1.51 -4.96
C PRO A 198 -4.24 3.00 -5.27
N SER A 199 -5.25 3.64 -4.69
CA SER A 199 -5.31 5.10 -4.64
C SER A 199 -4.14 5.65 -3.80
N ASN A 200 -3.79 6.93 -3.99
CA ASN A 200 -2.77 7.57 -3.15
C ASN A 200 -3.15 7.53 -1.67
N GLU A 201 -4.42 7.75 -1.35
CA GLU A 201 -4.90 7.71 0.02
C GLU A 201 -4.75 6.33 0.65
N GLN A 202 -5.03 5.26 -0.12
CA GLN A 202 -4.84 3.88 0.35
C GLN A 202 -3.36 3.52 0.48
N PHE A 203 -2.51 3.95 -0.45
CA PHE A 203 -1.06 3.76 -0.38
C PHE A 203 -0.47 4.40 0.88
N GLU A 204 -0.84 5.65 1.19
CA GLU A 204 -0.47 6.33 2.42
C GLU A 204 -0.96 5.58 3.67
N ASN A 205 -2.22 5.11 3.67
CA ASN A 205 -2.78 4.32 4.76
C ASN A 205 -1.95 3.08 5.05
N THR A 206 -1.52 2.38 4.01
CA THR A 206 -0.76 1.14 4.15
C THR A 206 0.66 1.41 4.65
N ILE A 207 1.35 2.43 4.14
CA ILE A 207 2.67 2.85 4.66
C ILE A 207 2.58 3.20 6.16
N ALA A 208 1.55 3.94 6.56
CA ALA A 208 1.38 4.33 7.97
C ALA A 208 1.12 3.14 8.90
N GLU A 209 0.41 2.10 8.42
CA GLU A 209 0.22 0.86 9.19
C GLU A 209 1.52 0.07 9.34
N GLU A 210 2.37 0.00 8.31
CA GLU A 210 3.72 -0.58 8.44
C GLU A 210 4.53 0.17 9.49
N LEU A 211 4.59 1.50 9.39
CA LEU A 211 5.31 2.36 10.33
C LEU A 211 4.82 2.21 11.78
N LYS A 212 3.54 1.92 12.00
CA LYS A 212 2.96 1.70 13.33
C LYS A 212 3.60 0.55 14.07
N GLY A 213 3.95 -0.53 13.36
CA GLY A 213 4.58 -1.71 13.92
C GLY A 213 6.07 -1.52 14.26
N PHE A 214 6.68 -0.42 13.85
CA PHE A 214 8.12 -0.23 13.94
C PHE A 214 8.59 0.38 15.25
N ILE A 215 9.76 -0.06 15.69
CA ILE A 215 10.47 0.48 16.86
C ILE A 215 11.17 1.77 16.42
N LYS A 216 10.79 2.91 16.98
CA LYS A 216 11.21 4.26 16.57
C LYS A 216 12.73 4.46 16.43
N ASN A 217 13.53 3.80 17.28
CA ASN A 217 14.98 4.00 17.30
C ASN A 217 15.76 2.98 16.46
N LYS A 218 15.10 2.02 15.82
CA LYS A 218 15.72 1.07 14.89
C LYS A 218 15.72 1.62 13.46
N LYS A 219 16.74 1.23 12.68
CA LYS A 219 16.82 1.56 11.25
C LYS A 219 15.66 0.93 10.48
N ILE A 220 15.12 1.66 9.51
CA ILE A 220 14.09 1.22 8.57
C ILE A 220 14.70 1.22 7.18
N PHE A 221 14.72 0.08 6.51
CA PHE A 221 15.21 -0.04 5.15
C PHE A 221 14.08 0.21 4.15
N VAL A 222 14.35 1.05 3.15
CA VAL A 222 13.36 1.44 2.13
C VAL A 222 14.05 1.45 0.77
N GLU A 223 13.36 1.07 -0.32
CA GLU A 223 13.92 1.22 -1.66
C GLU A 223 14.16 2.68 -2.02
N ALA A 224 15.25 2.91 -2.77
CA ALA A 224 15.49 4.19 -3.45
C ALA A 224 14.50 4.32 -4.60
N GLU A 225 13.50 5.17 -4.42
CA GLU A 225 12.47 5.45 -5.39
C GLU A 225 12.35 6.95 -5.66
N SER A 226 11.80 7.30 -6.81
CA SER A 226 11.37 8.66 -7.10
C SER A 226 10.13 9.02 -6.27
N ALA A 227 9.75 10.31 -6.24
CA ALA A 227 8.56 10.75 -5.51
C ALA A 227 7.27 10.03 -5.96
N ASN A 228 7.28 9.45 -7.16
CA ASN A 228 6.14 8.76 -7.74
C ASN A 228 6.54 7.32 -8.14
N ILE A 229 5.74 6.36 -7.73
CA ILE A 229 5.84 4.95 -8.12
C ILE A 229 4.61 4.61 -8.95
N GLY A 230 4.74 4.67 -10.27
CA GLY A 230 3.60 4.65 -11.18
C GLY A 230 2.62 5.80 -10.89
N LYS A 231 1.40 5.48 -10.46
CA LYS A 231 0.37 6.47 -10.08
C LYS A 231 0.40 6.86 -8.60
N CYS A 232 1.11 6.09 -7.76
CA CYS A 232 1.22 6.33 -6.34
C CYS A 232 2.30 7.38 -6.06
N LYS A 233 2.01 8.30 -5.15
CA LYS A 233 2.95 9.32 -4.69
C LYS A 233 3.36 9.03 -3.25
N ILE A 234 4.66 8.98 -2.99
CA ILE A 234 5.19 8.84 -1.64
C ILE A 234 4.83 10.11 -0.85
N PRO A 235 4.31 9.99 0.41
CA PRO A 235 4.01 11.15 1.24
C PRO A 235 5.18 12.11 1.33
N HIS A 236 4.93 13.39 1.12
CA HIS A 236 5.98 14.42 1.00
C HIS A 236 6.94 14.43 2.22
N GLU A 237 6.39 14.36 3.43
CA GLU A 237 7.15 14.41 4.68
C GLU A 237 8.03 13.17 4.84
N PHE A 238 7.55 12.00 4.41
CA PHE A 238 8.33 10.77 4.42
C PHE A 238 9.40 10.77 3.33
N PHE A 239 9.06 11.21 2.11
CA PHE A 239 10.00 11.34 1.00
C PHE A 239 11.12 12.34 1.30
N SER A 240 10.80 13.45 1.98
CA SER A 240 11.81 14.44 2.41
C SER A 240 12.82 13.83 3.39
N GLN A 241 12.40 12.94 4.27
CA GLN A 241 13.31 12.19 5.15
C GLN A 241 14.16 11.19 4.35
N MET A 242 13.59 10.51 3.35
CA MET A 242 14.34 9.60 2.46
C MET A 242 15.47 10.33 1.71
N LYS A 243 15.23 11.56 1.24
CA LYS A 243 16.26 12.36 0.53
C LYS A 243 17.48 12.67 1.36
N THR A 244 17.32 12.83 2.66
CA THR A 244 18.40 13.19 3.60
C THR A 244 18.95 11.99 4.37
N ALA A 245 18.35 10.82 4.15
CA ALA A 245 18.72 9.60 4.85
C ALA A 245 20.06 9.03 4.38
N GLU A 246 20.65 8.18 5.20
CA GLU A 246 21.79 7.33 4.84
C GLU A 246 21.42 6.47 3.63
N ARG A 247 22.33 6.37 2.65
CA ARG A 247 22.08 5.62 1.42
C ARG A 247 23.10 4.51 1.21
N VAL A 248 22.60 3.32 0.95
CA VAL A 248 23.38 2.11 0.65
C VAL A 248 23.17 1.74 -0.81
N GLU A 249 24.22 1.84 -1.62
CA GLU A 249 24.20 1.47 -3.03
C GLU A 249 24.64 0.03 -3.22
N ILE A 250 23.76 -0.79 -3.75
CA ILE A 250 24.04 -2.17 -4.13
C ILE A 250 24.64 -2.17 -5.53
N LYS A 251 25.85 -2.72 -5.66
CA LYS A 251 26.55 -2.88 -6.93
C LYS A 251 26.55 -4.35 -7.32
N LYS A 252 26.12 -4.65 -8.55
CA LYS A 252 26.25 -5.95 -9.21
C LYS A 252 26.82 -5.80 -10.61
N SER A 253 27.41 -6.87 -11.15
CA SER A 253 27.86 -6.89 -12.55
C SER A 253 26.68 -6.72 -13.49
N GLU A 254 26.96 -6.22 -14.69
CA GLU A 254 25.93 -6.07 -15.73
C GLU A 254 25.31 -7.42 -16.12
N SER A 255 26.16 -8.47 -16.20
CA SER A 255 25.70 -9.84 -16.49
C SER A 255 24.69 -10.36 -15.47
N ASN A 256 24.97 -10.19 -14.17
CA ASN A 256 24.07 -10.61 -13.10
C ASN A 256 22.75 -9.83 -13.10
N ARG A 257 22.81 -8.55 -13.41
CA ARG A 257 21.62 -7.69 -13.52
C ARG A 257 20.76 -8.09 -14.72
N LEU A 258 21.40 -8.41 -15.83
CA LEU A 258 20.75 -8.86 -17.06
C LEU A 258 20.03 -10.19 -16.83
N GLU A 259 20.70 -11.16 -16.22
CA GLU A 259 20.11 -12.44 -15.86
C GLU A 259 18.86 -12.30 -14.96
N GLU A 260 18.92 -11.42 -13.97
CA GLU A 260 17.77 -11.15 -13.08
C GLU A 260 16.58 -10.53 -13.84
N LEU A 261 16.86 -9.63 -14.79
CA LEU A 261 15.83 -9.02 -15.62
C LEU A 261 15.20 -10.02 -16.61
N ILE A 262 16.02 -10.86 -17.23
CA ILE A 262 15.52 -11.93 -18.11
C ILE A 262 14.57 -12.84 -17.33
N LYS A 263 14.97 -13.33 -16.15
CA LYS A 263 14.10 -14.15 -15.28
C LYS A 263 12.79 -13.44 -14.92
N THR A 264 12.83 -12.12 -14.74
CA THR A 264 11.67 -11.33 -14.33
C THR A 264 10.70 -11.08 -15.48
N TYR A 265 11.21 -10.83 -16.69
CA TYR A 265 10.38 -10.34 -17.80
C TYR A 265 10.06 -11.39 -18.85
N SER A 266 10.85 -12.45 -19.00
CA SER A 266 10.61 -13.51 -20.01
C SER A 266 9.33 -14.32 -19.79
N ILE A 267 8.69 -14.18 -18.63
CA ILE A 267 7.45 -14.88 -18.27
C ILE A 267 6.19 -14.15 -18.75
N PHE A 268 6.31 -12.89 -19.20
CA PHE A 268 5.16 -12.09 -19.66
C PHE A 268 4.87 -12.28 -21.14
N GLU A 269 3.64 -12.00 -21.51
CA GLU A 269 3.21 -12.09 -22.89
C GLU A 269 3.88 -11.02 -23.77
N GLU A 270 4.18 -11.39 -25.01
CA GLU A 270 4.79 -10.51 -26.01
C GLU A 270 4.07 -9.17 -26.15
N LYS A 271 2.73 -9.21 -26.21
CA LYS A 271 1.89 -8.02 -26.33
C LYS A 271 2.11 -7.02 -25.19
N ASP A 272 2.16 -7.50 -23.95
CA ASP A 272 2.32 -6.66 -22.78
C ASP A 272 3.71 -6.02 -22.72
N LEU A 273 4.73 -6.76 -23.11
CA LEU A 273 6.10 -6.28 -23.21
C LEU A 273 6.25 -5.22 -24.30
N ILE A 274 5.67 -5.43 -25.50
CA ILE A 274 5.67 -4.45 -26.58
C ILE A 274 4.96 -3.17 -26.14
N GLU A 275 3.80 -3.28 -25.49
CA GLU A 275 3.08 -2.12 -24.99
C GLU A 275 3.93 -1.31 -23.98
N ALA A 276 4.64 -1.99 -23.08
CA ALA A 276 5.54 -1.35 -22.13
C ALA A 276 6.70 -0.62 -22.82
N VAL A 277 7.31 -1.22 -23.86
CA VAL A 277 8.35 -0.55 -24.69
C VAL A 277 7.78 0.68 -25.39
N LEU A 278 6.57 0.60 -25.94
CA LEU A 278 5.92 1.71 -26.63
C LEU A 278 5.63 2.90 -25.69
N ARG A 279 5.34 2.67 -24.41
CA ARG A 279 5.16 3.72 -23.40
C ARG A 279 6.41 4.60 -23.24
N ILE A 280 7.61 4.03 -23.41
CA ILE A 280 8.88 4.77 -23.30
C ILE A 280 9.46 5.18 -24.67
N LYS A 281 8.79 4.94 -25.77
CA LYS A 281 9.27 5.20 -27.15
C LYS A 281 9.93 6.57 -27.30
N LYS A 282 9.31 7.63 -26.75
CA LYS A 282 9.85 9.01 -26.85
C LYS A 282 11.22 9.16 -26.16
N ARG A 283 11.44 8.43 -25.07
CA ARG A 283 12.66 8.50 -24.25
C ARG A 283 13.72 7.50 -24.71
N LEU A 284 13.27 6.32 -25.16
CA LEU A 284 14.15 5.27 -25.66
C LEU A 284 14.74 5.64 -27.03
N GLY A 285 14.00 6.38 -27.83
CA GLY A 285 14.31 6.74 -29.20
C GLY A 285 13.80 5.70 -30.21
N PRO A 286 13.63 6.10 -31.50
CA PRO A 286 13.00 5.24 -32.51
C PRO A 286 13.80 3.96 -32.77
N GLN A 287 15.11 4.06 -32.96
CA GLN A 287 15.97 2.93 -33.28
C GLN A 287 15.96 1.84 -32.19
N ARG A 288 16.16 2.22 -30.92
CA ARG A 288 16.13 1.27 -29.80
C ARG A 288 14.73 0.68 -29.58
N THR A 289 13.68 1.46 -29.85
CA THR A 289 12.30 0.96 -29.76
C THR A 289 12.07 -0.15 -30.79
N THR A 290 12.53 0.03 -32.04
CA THR A 290 12.40 -0.98 -33.07
C THR A 290 13.19 -2.24 -32.71
N ILE A 291 14.46 -2.10 -32.30
CA ILE A 291 15.29 -3.24 -31.87
C ILE A 291 14.61 -3.99 -30.71
N ALA A 292 14.13 -3.30 -29.70
CA ALA A 292 13.48 -3.94 -28.54
C ALA A 292 12.21 -4.71 -28.95
N ILE A 293 11.39 -4.17 -29.86
CA ILE A 293 10.18 -4.84 -30.34
C ILE A 293 10.52 -6.07 -31.19
N GLU A 294 11.50 -5.97 -32.09
CA GLU A 294 11.96 -7.11 -32.89
C GLU A 294 12.55 -8.20 -32.01
N SER A 295 13.36 -7.84 -31.03
CA SER A 295 13.96 -8.78 -30.08
C SER A 295 12.89 -9.49 -29.24
N ILE A 296 11.82 -8.79 -28.80
CA ILE A 296 10.69 -9.41 -28.11
C ILE A 296 10.03 -10.47 -29.00
N LYS A 297 9.74 -10.15 -30.27
CA LYS A 297 9.13 -11.06 -31.23
C LYS A 297 9.99 -12.31 -31.50
N ASN A 298 11.30 -12.13 -31.49
CA ASN A 298 12.26 -13.21 -31.68
C ASN A 298 12.61 -13.95 -30.38
N LYS A 299 12.04 -13.56 -29.24
CA LYS A 299 12.36 -14.07 -27.89
C LYS A 299 13.84 -13.92 -27.52
N ASP A 300 14.52 -12.94 -28.11
CA ASP A 300 15.89 -12.55 -27.74
C ASP A 300 15.86 -11.63 -26.51
N TRP A 301 15.65 -12.25 -25.35
CA TRP A 301 15.50 -11.56 -24.08
C TRP A 301 16.75 -10.79 -23.66
N GLU A 302 17.93 -11.23 -24.09
CA GLU A 302 19.17 -10.55 -23.78
C GLU A 302 19.21 -9.17 -24.43
N SER A 303 18.94 -9.09 -25.74
CA SER A 303 18.89 -7.81 -26.48
C SER A 303 17.78 -6.88 -25.97
N VAL A 304 16.60 -7.43 -25.63
CA VAL A 304 15.52 -6.65 -24.99
C VAL A 304 16.01 -5.99 -23.71
N CYS A 305 16.55 -6.81 -22.80
CA CYS A 305 16.97 -6.33 -21.49
C CYS A 305 18.16 -5.36 -21.57
N LYS A 306 19.13 -5.59 -22.46
CA LYS A 306 20.24 -4.65 -22.69
C LYS A 306 19.75 -3.28 -23.16
N SER A 307 18.87 -3.24 -24.14
CA SER A 307 18.32 -1.97 -24.67
C SER A 307 17.61 -1.14 -23.58
N VAL A 308 16.91 -1.84 -22.68
CA VAL A 308 16.15 -1.22 -21.59
C VAL A 308 17.07 -0.82 -20.43
N LEU A 309 18.07 -1.65 -20.09
CA LEU A 309 19.05 -1.38 -19.04
C LEU A 309 19.80 -0.08 -19.26
N GLU A 310 20.34 0.12 -20.46
CA GLU A 310 21.06 1.36 -20.78
C GLU A 310 20.24 2.63 -20.56
N TYR A 311 18.94 2.54 -20.88
CA TYR A 311 18.02 3.67 -20.63
C TYR A 311 17.82 3.91 -19.13
N TYR A 312 17.55 2.86 -18.35
CA TYR A 312 17.32 2.99 -16.91
C TYR A 312 18.60 3.41 -16.16
N ASP A 313 19.74 2.93 -16.57
CA ASP A 313 21.02 3.31 -15.93
C ASP A 313 21.29 4.80 -16.06
N LYS A 314 21.01 5.40 -17.22
CA LYS A 314 21.10 6.86 -17.42
C LYS A 314 20.12 7.63 -16.51
N CYS A 315 18.90 7.16 -16.37
CA CYS A 315 17.91 7.77 -15.48
C CYS A 315 18.35 7.70 -14.01
N TYR A 316 18.88 6.54 -13.61
CA TYR A 316 19.32 6.29 -12.24
C TYR A 316 20.52 7.15 -11.85
N ASP A 317 21.51 7.27 -12.72
CA ASP A 317 22.71 8.07 -12.49
C ASP A 317 22.35 9.57 -12.34
N TYR A 318 21.32 10.05 -13.04
CA TYR A 318 20.81 11.41 -12.90
C TYR A 318 20.11 11.65 -11.55
N GLU A 319 19.28 10.70 -11.09
CA GLU A 319 18.59 10.81 -9.79
C GLU A 319 19.52 10.75 -8.59
N LYS A 320 20.70 10.14 -8.76
CA LYS A 320 21.72 10.00 -7.71
C LYS A 320 22.48 11.29 -7.41
N THR A 321 22.44 12.28 -8.29
CA THR A 321 23.13 13.57 -8.14
C THR A 321 22.49 14.41 -7.03
N GLY A 322 22.89 14.21 -5.78
CA GLY A 322 22.37 14.98 -4.64
C GLY A 322 22.26 14.19 -3.34
N ALA A 323 22.55 12.90 -3.37
CA ALA A 323 22.58 12.10 -2.15
C ALA A 323 23.89 12.29 -1.37
N ASN A 324 23.77 12.66 -0.10
CA ASN A 324 24.89 12.75 0.83
C ASN A 324 25.09 11.40 1.54
N ASN A 325 26.34 11.04 1.88
CA ASN A 325 26.68 9.81 2.60
C ASN A 325 26.22 8.51 1.89
N ILE A 326 26.79 8.28 0.70
CA ILE A 326 26.58 7.03 -0.03
C ILE A 326 27.65 6.03 0.36
N LYS A 327 27.25 4.89 0.91
CA LYS A 327 28.10 3.72 1.09
C LYS A 327 27.77 2.68 0.05
N THR A 328 28.76 2.07 -0.59
CA THR A 328 28.57 1.04 -1.62
C THR A 328 28.76 -0.34 -1.02
N LEU A 329 27.81 -1.22 -1.22
CA LEU A 329 27.96 -2.67 -0.99
C LEU A 329 28.21 -3.34 -2.34
N ASP A 330 29.47 -3.77 -2.55
CA ASP A 330 29.82 -4.54 -3.75
C ASP A 330 29.37 -5.99 -3.57
N MET A 331 28.40 -6.39 -4.38
CA MET A 331 27.81 -7.72 -4.43
C MET A 331 28.02 -8.38 -5.80
N THR A 332 29.07 -7.98 -6.53
CA THR A 332 29.32 -8.44 -7.89
C THR A 332 29.44 -9.97 -7.97
N ASP A 333 30.08 -10.61 -7.00
CA ASP A 333 30.31 -12.05 -6.95
C ASP A 333 29.53 -12.74 -5.82
N ILE A 334 28.45 -12.11 -5.31
CA ILE A 334 27.66 -12.62 -4.20
C ILE A 334 26.31 -13.08 -4.70
N PHE A 335 26.03 -14.38 -4.53
CA PHE A 335 24.84 -15.06 -5.02
C PHE A 335 23.99 -15.67 -3.91
N ASP A 336 24.54 -15.77 -2.68
CA ASP A 336 23.86 -16.39 -1.55
C ASP A 336 23.35 -15.40 -0.52
N ASP A 337 22.27 -15.80 0.15
CA ASP A 337 21.56 -14.96 1.11
C ASP A 337 22.38 -14.78 2.44
N GLN A 338 23.21 -15.76 2.83
CA GLN A 338 23.97 -15.68 4.07
C GLN A 338 25.08 -14.64 3.97
N THR A 339 25.83 -14.65 2.85
CA THR A 339 26.87 -13.63 2.59
C THR A 339 26.26 -12.25 2.46
N THR A 340 25.10 -12.14 1.77
CA THR A 340 24.34 -10.88 1.67
C THR A 340 23.99 -10.34 3.06
N LEU A 341 23.43 -11.16 3.94
CA LEU A 341 23.10 -10.76 5.31
C LEU A 341 24.34 -10.38 6.13
N ARG A 342 25.43 -11.11 5.98
CA ARG A 342 26.69 -10.79 6.67
C ARG A 342 27.17 -9.39 6.31
N LEU A 343 27.24 -9.06 5.03
CA LEU A 343 27.66 -7.74 4.55
C LEU A 343 26.76 -6.62 5.07
N ILE A 344 25.46 -6.82 5.07
CA ILE A 344 24.53 -5.82 5.61
C ILE A 344 24.72 -5.67 7.13
N LYS A 345 24.95 -6.76 7.86
CA LYS A 345 25.24 -6.73 9.31
C LYS A 345 26.55 -5.97 9.60
N GLU A 346 27.59 -6.17 8.81
CA GLU A 346 28.87 -5.44 8.92
C GLU A 346 28.65 -3.95 8.65
N TYR A 347 27.91 -3.62 7.60
CA TYR A 347 27.50 -2.24 7.31
C TYR A 347 26.72 -1.60 8.48
N MET A 348 25.86 -2.34 9.14
CA MET A 348 25.06 -1.82 10.26
C MET A 348 25.89 -1.50 11.50
N LYS A 349 27.08 -2.11 11.65
CA LYS A 349 28.01 -1.88 12.77
C LYS A 349 28.97 -0.71 12.50
N SER A 350 29.22 -0.38 11.24
CA SER A 350 30.05 0.74 10.80
C SER A 350 29.29 2.08 10.79
#